data_320599f16106aaa64dde3bd4c8ca0ddc
#
_entry.id   320599f16106aaa64dde3bd4c8ca0ddc
#
_cell.length_a   1.000
_cell.length_b   1.000
_cell.length_c   1.000
_cell.angle_alpha   90.00
_cell.angle_beta   90.00
_cell.angle_gamma   90.00
#
_symmetry.space_group_name_H-M   'P 1'
#
loop_
_entity.id
_entity.type
_entity.pdbx_description
1 polymer ?
#
loop_
_entity_poly.entity_id
_entity_poly.type
_entity_poly.pdbx_seq_one_letter_code
_entity_poly.pdbx_strand_id
1 'polypeptide(L)'
;AIKGAKLLSYDAAYQSYWFAMEPAMQANETRDVELSLAVTHNAFAKLDGEHWVTKGGSYIELEDVLPQFGFDSRYVIADEQERKSRGLATSKLAIPSDRDQLAKEDRAHFEATLSTPLASRQTMVTVGQLQRQWQQDGRQFFHYKTSNKVALQLAMISAQFAIKEARHNGVDIRLYRSPK
;
A
#
# COMPACT_ATOMS: atom_id res chain seq x y z
N ALA A 1 -5.74 12.31 -7.17
CA ALA A 1 -6.17 13.50 -6.44
C ALA A 1 -6.43 13.14 -4.97
N ILE A 2 -6.14 14.05 -4.06
CA ILE A 2 -6.42 13.93 -2.63
C ILE A 2 -7.42 15.02 -2.28
N LYS A 3 -8.59 14.62 -1.80
CA LYS A 3 -9.65 15.57 -1.39
C LYS A 3 -9.24 16.30 -0.10
N GLY A 4 -9.39 17.62 -0.08
CA GLY A 4 -8.97 18.45 1.06
C GLY A 4 -7.46 18.72 1.11
N ALA A 5 -6.74 18.47 0.01
CA ALA A 5 -5.34 18.82 -0.10
C ALA A 5 -5.05 19.57 -1.41
N LYS A 6 -4.08 20.49 -1.36
CA LYS A 6 -3.60 21.26 -2.49
C LYS A 6 -2.26 20.70 -2.97
N LEU A 7 -2.13 20.42 -4.27
CA LEU A 7 -0.86 20.04 -4.86
C LEU A 7 0.11 21.21 -4.78
N LEU A 8 1.26 21.01 -4.14
CA LEU A 8 2.34 21.99 -4.03
C LEU A 8 3.35 21.85 -5.17
N SER A 9 3.79 20.62 -5.44
CA SER A 9 4.77 20.34 -6.49
C SER A 9 4.66 18.92 -6.98
N TYR A 10 5.18 18.69 -8.18
CA TYR A 10 5.37 17.39 -8.80
C TYR A 10 6.80 17.28 -9.28
N ASP A 11 7.50 16.23 -8.86
CA ASP A 11 8.82 15.89 -9.36
C ASP A 11 8.69 14.75 -10.39
N ALA A 12 8.95 15.07 -11.65
CA ALA A 12 8.82 14.12 -12.75
C ALA A 12 9.91 13.05 -12.76
N ALA A 13 11.10 13.34 -12.21
CA ALA A 13 12.20 12.39 -12.18
C ALA A 13 11.94 11.25 -11.19
N TYR A 14 11.30 11.56 -10.07
CA TYR A 14 10.94 10.61 -9.02
C TYR A 14 9.45 10.27 -9.01
N GLN A 15 8.65 10.82 -9.93
CA GLN A 15 7.19 10.67 -9.99
C GLN A 15 6.49 10.95 -8.64
N SER A 16 7.06 11.86 -7.86
CA SER A 16 6.57 12.17 -6.53
C SER A 16 5.73 13.45 -6.51
N TYR A 17 4.67 13.43 -5.71
CA TYR A 17 3.72 14.51 -5.56
C TYR A 17 3.73 15.02 -4.12
N TRP A 18 3.83 16.31 -3.94
CA TRP A 18 3.79 16.96 -2.62
C TRP A 18 2.48 17.70 -2.46
N PHE A 19 1.77 17.39 -1.39
CA PHE A 19 0.49 18.02 -1.09
C PHE A 19 0.54 18.72 0.27
N ALA A 20 -0.18 19.84 0.40
CA ALA A 20 -0.49 20.45 1.69
C ALA A 20 -1.96 20.19 2.03
N MET A 21 -2.22 19.82 3.28
CA MET A 21 -3.60 19.74 3.76
C MET A 21 -4.16 21.15 3.96
N GLU A 22 -5.35 21.42 3.40
CA GLU A 22 -6.05 22.70 3.56
C GLU A 22 -7.45 22.49 4.15
N PRO A 23 -7.73 23.11 5.31
CA PRO A 23 -6.81 23.84 6.19
C PRO A 23 -5.74 22.94 6.81
N ALA A 24 -4.64 23.52 7.30
CA ALA A 24 -3.57 22.77 7.97
C ALA A 24 -4.13 22.03 9.19
N MET A 25 -3.67 20.81 9.43
CA MET A 25 -4.07 20.01 10.58
C MET A 25 -3.43 20.54 11.85
N GLN A 26 -4.20 20.57 12.93
CA GLN A 26 -3.72 20.91 14.27
C GLN A 26 -3.19 19.65 15.00
N ALA A 27 -2.41 19.87 16.06
CA ALA A 27 -1.95 18.77 16.89
C ALA A 27 -3.15 17.99 17.47
N ASN A 28 -3.10 16.66 17.41
CA ASN A 28 -4.17 15.74 17.84
C ASN A 28 -5.49 15.84 17.05
N GLU A 29 -5.51 16.54 15.92
CA GLU A 29 -6.65 16.52 15.01
C GLU A 29 -6.72 15.17 14.27
N THR A 30 -7.94 14.65 14.10
CA THR A 30 -8.22 13.50 13.22
C THR A 30 -8.97 13.98 12.00
N ARG A 31 -8.56 13.50 10.80
CA ARG A 31 -9.18 13.89 9.54
C ARG A 31 -9.31 12.70 8.61
N ASP A 32 -10.47 12.58 7.97
CA ASP A 32 -10.67 11.63 6.89
C ASP A 32 -10.01 12.14 5.61
N VAL A 33 -9.24 11.28 4.96
CA VAL A 33 -8.58 11.54 3.69
C VAL A 33 -9.15 10.62 2.62
N GLU A 34 -9.64 11.21 1.54
CA GLU A 34 -10.15 10.47 0.38
C GLU A 34 -9.12 10.56 -0.75
N LEU A 35 -8.60 9.41 -1.17
CA LEU A 35 -7.64 9.28 -2.27
C LEU A 35 -8.27 8.48 -3.40
N SER A 36 -8.17 9.00 -4.63
CA SER A 36 -8.49 8.25 -5.85
C SER A 36 -7.23 8.07 -6.68
N LEU A 37 -6.89 6.83 -6.96
CA LEU A 37 -5.72 6.43 -7.71
C LEU A 37 -6.11 5.49 -8.85
N ALA A 38 -5.50 5.67 -10.03
CA ALA A 38 -5.58 4.73 -11.14
C ALA A 38 -4.16 4.34 -11.54
N VAL A 39 -3.89 3.06 -11.59
CA VAL A 39 -2.63 2.49 -12.04
C VAL A 39 -2.86 1.70 -13.32
N THR A 40 -2.11 2.02 -14.36
CA THR A 40 -2.19 1.33 -15.66
C THR A 40 -0.80 0.81 -16.03
N HIS A 41 -0.72 -0.48 -16.31
CA HIS A 41 0.50 -1.10 -16.80
C HIS A 41 0.39 -1.42 -18.29
N ASN A 42 1.39 -1.02 -19.05
CA ASN A 42 1.57 -1.48 -20.42
C ASN A 42 2.18 -2.89 -20.41
N ALA A 43 1.57 -3.82 -21.13
CA ALA A 43 1.96 -5.24 -21.13
C ALA A 43 3.43 -5.51 -21.55
N PHE A 44 4.08 -4.54 -22.20
CA PHE A 44 5.47 -4.63 -22.69
C PHE A 44 6.43 -3.73 -21.90
N ALA A 45 5.97 -3.01 -20.88
CA ALA A 45 6.87 -2.29 -19.99
C ALA A 45 7.66 -3.28 -19.15
N LYS A 46 8.96 -3.04 -18.97
CA LYS A 46 9.74 -3.76 -17.96
C LYS A 46 9.01 -3.64 -16.64
N LEU A 47 8.91 -4.75 -15.92
CA LEU A 47 8.36 -4.81 -14.56
C LEU A 47 9.41 -4.22 -13.59
N ASP A 48 9.73 -2.94 -13.76
CA ASP A 48 10.67 -2.20 -12.92
C ASP A 48 9.93 -1.57 -11.73
N GLY A 49 9.09 -2.34 -11.05
CA GLY A 49 8.33 -1.86 -9.92
C GLY A 49 7.91 -2.99 -8.98
N GLU A 50 7.63 -2.64 -7.76
CA GLU A 50 7.24 -3.58 -6.71
C GLU A 50 5.77 -4.00 -6.82
N HIS A 51 4.97 -3.34 -7.65
CA HIS A 51 3.59 -3.70 -7.91
C HIS A 51 3.34 -4.12 -9.36
N TRP A 52 2.61 -5.18 -9.53
CA TRP A 52 2.35 -5.79 -10.82
C TRP A 52 0.84 -5.88 -11.07
N VAL A 53 0.40 -5.38 -12.22
CA VAL A 53 -0.98 -5.56 -12.67
C VAL A 53 -0.93 -6.17 -14.06
N THR A 54 -1.31 -7.43 -14.18
CA THR A 54 -1.30 -8.18 -15.42
C THR A 54 -2.66 -8.84 -15.68
N LYS A 55 -2.86 -9.35 -16.89
CA LYS A 55 -4.06 -10.12 -17.23
C LYS A 55 -4.19 -11.41 -16.40
N GLY A 56 -3.06 -12.00 -15.98
CA GLY A 56 -3.02 -13.24 -15.19
C GLY A 56 -3.18 -13.05 -13.70
N GLY A 57 -2.93 -11.83 -13.18
CA GLY A 57 -3.00 -11.52 -11.77
C GLY A 57 -2.42 -10.15 -11.44
N SER A 58 -2.52 -9.77 -10.20
CA SER A 58 -1.97 -8.50 -9.69
C SER A 58 -1.31 -8.71 -8.34
N TYR A 59 -0.24 -7.96 -8.11
CA TYR A 59 0.41 -7.80 -6.83
C TYR A 59 0.61 -6.30 -6.60
N ILE A 60 0.05 -5.76 -5.55
CA ILE A 60 0.10 -4.33 -5.22
C ILE A 60 0.43 -4.21 -3.74
N GLU A 61 1.55 -3.60 -3.42
CA GLU A 61 1.88 -3.22 -2.07
C GLU A 61 1.18 -1.91 -1.71
N LEU A 62 0.57 -1.88 -0.53
CA LEU A 62 -0.25 -0.75 -0.13
C LEU A 62 0.60 0.48 0.13
N GLU A 63 1.82 0.31 0.64
CA GLU A 63 2.76 1.39 0.90
C GLU A 63 3.23 2.13 -0.35
N ASP A 64 3.20 1.46 -1.52
CA ASP A 64 3.57 2.10 -2.79
C ASP A 64 2.46 2.98 -3.37
N VAL A 65 1.23 2.78 -2.92
CA VAL A 65 0.06 3.48 -3.47
C VAL A 65 -0.58 4.44 -2.49
N LEU A 66 -0.34 4.28 -1.18
CA LEU A 66 -0.84 5.20 -0.17
C LEU A 66 0.06 6.43 -0.04
N PRO A 67 -0.52 7.61 0.22
CA PRO A 67 0.28 8.77 0.54
C PRO A 67 0.97 8.58 1.89
N GLN A 68 2.23 8.97 1.96
CA GLN A 68 2.95 9.05 3.22
C GLN A 68 2.67 10.38 3.92
N PHE A 69 2.43 10.31 5.22
CA PHE A 69 2.22 11.48 6.07
C PHE A 69 3.45 11.73 6.94
N GLY A 70 3.94 12.98 6.91
CA GLY A 70 5.07 13.38 7.74
C GLY A 70 6.43 13.09 7.11
N PHE A 71 7.42 12.93 7.96
CA PHE A 71 8.82 12.74 7.59
C PHE A 71 9.11 11.27 7.26
N ASP A 72 9.72 11.03 6.09
CA ASP A 72 10.22 9.73 5.69
C ASP A 72 11.75 9.76 5.55
N SER A 73 12.43 8.99 6.38
CA SER A 73 13.90 8.91 6.39
C SER A 73 14.49 8.30 5.12
N ARG A 74 13.71 7.54 4.34
CA ARG A 74 14.14 6.94 3.07
C ARG A 74 14.50 7.99 2.02
N TYR A 75 13.92 9.18 2.12
CA TYR A 75 14.17 10.30 1.20
C TYR A 75 15.20 11.29 1.74
N VAL A 76 15.93 10.96 2.78
CA VAL A 76 16.91 11.85 3.40
C VAL A 76 18.29 11.20 3.38
N ILE A 77 19.26 11.94 2.85
CA ILE A 77 20.66 11.54 2.94
C ILE A 77 21.09 11.71 4.41
N ALA A 78 21.28 10.59 5.11
CA ALA A 78 21.66 10.57 6.51
C ALA A 78 23.16 10.84 6.74
N ASP A 79 23.99 10.41 5.80
CA ASP A 79 25.44 10.55 5.88
C ASP A 79 25.90 12.00 5.67
N GLU A 80 26.58 12.55 6.68
CA GLU A 80 27.04 13.94 6.67
C GLU A 80 28.14 14.19 5.64
N GLN A 81 28.98 13.20 5.31
CA GLN A 81 30.02 13.35 4.29
C GLN A 81 29.39 13.37 2.89
N GLU A 82 28.40 12.51 2.67
CA GLU A 82 27.63 12.51 1.42
C GLU A 82 26.87 13.82 1.25
N ARG A 83 26.23 14.34 2.31
CA ARG A 83 25.58 15.66 2.30
C ARG A 83 26.54 16.76 1.88
N LYS A 84 27.73 16.80 2.50
CA LYS A 84 28.78 17.79 2.16
C LYS A 84 29.23 17.67 0.71
N SER A 85 29.45 16.45 0.21
CA SER A 85 29.87 16.22 -1.18
C SER A 85 28.84 16.72 -2.20
N ARG A 86 27.57 16.73 -1.81
CA ARG A 86 26.44 17.23 -2.61
C ARG A 86 26.10 18.69 -2.34
N GLY A 87 26.85 19.39 -1.53
CA GLY A 87 26.61 20.80 -1.18
C GLY A 87 25.36 21.02 -0.32
N LEU A 88 24.87 19.99 0.38
CA LEU A 88 23.73 20.08 1.24
C LEU A 88 24.11 20.55 2.64
N ALA A 89 23.26 21.35 3.28
CA ALA A 89 23.44 21.77 4.66
C ALA A 89 23.40 20.56 5.62
N THR A 90 24.09 20.69 6.77
CA THR A 90 24.03 19.71 7.86
C THR A 90 22.58 19.42 8.27
N SER A 91 22.24 18.16 8.42
CA SER A 91 20.90 17.78 8.85
C SER A 91 20.67 18.16 10.31
N LYS A 92 19.60 18.91 10.56
CA LYS A 92 19.15 19.19 11.95
C LYS A 92 18.17 18.13 12.45
N LEU A 93 17.83 17.16 11.62
CA LEU A 93 16.89 16.10 11.96
C LEU A 93 17.65 14.94 12.59
N ALA A 94 17.23 14.53 13.78
CA ALA A 94 17.64 13.24 14.32
C ALA A 94 16.98 12.16 13.46
N ILE A 95 17.78 11.46 12.65
CA ILE A 95 17.31 10.33 11.87
C ILE A 95 17.24 9.14 12.83
N PRO A 96 16.05 8.56 13.04
CA PRO A 96 15.91 7.39 13.92
C PRO A 96 16.78 6.24 13.43
N SER A 97 17.35 5.46 14.36
CA SER A 97 18.01 4.21 14.00
C SER A 97 17.01 3.22 13.39
N ASP A 98 17.48 2.26 12.58
CA ASP A 98 16.63 1.22 12.00
C ASP A 98 15.79 0.48 13.06
N ARG A 99 16.35 0.33 14.26
CA ARG A 99 15.68 -0.30 15.41
C ARG A 99 14.52 0.55 15.95
N ASP A 100 14.70 1.88 15.93
CA ASP A 100 13.66 2.84 16.37
C ASP A 100 12.58 2.98 15.29
N GLN A 101 12.91 2.76 14.02
CA GLN A 101 11.94 2.75 12.92
C GLN A 101 11.02 1.54 13.00
N LEU A 102 11.56 0.34 13.20
CA LEU A 102 10.76 -0.88 13.39
C LEU A 102 9.84 -0.81 14.63
N ALA A 103 10.29 -0.14 15.69
CA ALA A 103 9.47 0.07 16.88
C ALA A 103 8.34 1.08 16.72
N LYS A 104 8.40 1.92 15.68
CA LYS A 104 7.43 3.00 15.37
C LYS A 104 6.60 2.71 14.12
N GLU A 105 6.55 1.47 13.67
CA GLU A 105 5.65 1.12 12.59
C GLU A 105 4.21 1.55 12.90
N ASP A 106 3.69 2.43 12.09
CA ASP A 106 2.30 2.84 12.18
C ASP A 106 1.39 1.63 11.95
N ARG A 107 0.55 1.37 12.93
CA ARG A 107 -0.43 0.29 12.86
C ARG A 107 -1.83 0.85 12.75
N ALA A 108 -2.58 0.35 11.80
CA ALA A 108 -3.95 0.77 11.55
C ALA A 108 -4.91 -0.43 11.48
N HIS A 109 -6.20 -0.16 11.71
CA HIS A 109 -7.23 -1.10 11.30
C HIS A 109 -7.37 -1.03 9.78
N PHE A 110 -7.40 -2.19 9.15
CA PHE A 110 -7.53 -2.30 7.71
C PHE A 110 -8.88 -2.91 7.37
N GLU A 111 -9.60 -2.28 6.45
CA GLU A 111 -10.84 -2.78 5.88
C GLU A 111 -10.86 -2.45 4.39
N ALA A 112 -11.10 -3.44 3.55
CA ALA A 112 -11.06 -3.27 2.11
C ALA A 112 -12.15 -4.07 1.39
N THR A 113 -12.73 -3.45 0.38
CA THR A 113 -13.55 -4.14 -0.61
C THR A 113 -12.81 -4.18 -1.93
N LEU A 114 -12.38 -5.36 -2.32
CA LEU A 114 -11.60 -5.62 -3.53
C LEU A 114 -12.47 -6.28 -4.58
N SER A 115 -12.19 -6.07 -5.86
CA SER A 115 -12.97 -6.76 -6.90
C SER A 115 -12.14 -7.08 -8.14
N THR A 116 -12.50 -8.19 -8.80
CA THR A 116 -11.97 -8.61 -10.10
C THR A 116 -13.10 -8.78 -11.11
N PRO A 117 -12.84 -8.67 -12.42
CA PRO A 117 -13.81 -9.06 -13.42
C PRO A 117 -14.19 -10.54 -13.24
N LEU A 118 -15.47 -10.87 -13.25
CA LEU A 118 -15.94 -12.25 -13.07
C LEU A 118 -15.35 -13.19 -14.14
N ALA A 119 -15.22 -12.71 -15.38
CA ALA A 119 -14.62 -13.45 -16.49
C ALA A 119 -13.15 -13.82 -16.26
N SER A 120 -12.42 -13.08 -15.41
CA SER A 120 -11.02 -13.40 -15.10
C SER A 120 -10.85 -14.63 -14.21
N ARG A 121 -11.91 -15.04 -13.49
CA ARG A 121 -11.89 -16.13 -12.50
C ARG A 121 -10.78 -15.99 -11.44
N GLN A 122 -10.34 -14.75 -11.19
CA GLN A 122 -9.32 -14.46 -10.18
C GLN A 122 -9.96 -14.30 -8.81
N THR A 123 -9.27 -14.79 -7.79
CA THR A 123 -9.59 -14.54 -6.38
C THR A 123 -8.69 -13.44 -5.87
N MET A 124 -9.26 -12.47 -5.13
CA MET A 124 -8.48 -11.46 -4.41
C MET A 124 -8.16 -11.97 -3.02
N VAL A 125 -6.92 -11.71 -2.59
CA VAL A 125 -6.42 -12.04 -1.26
C VAL A 125 -5.67 -10.85 -0.68
N THR A 126 -5.93 -10.54 0.57
CA THR A 126 -5.20 -9.54 1.34
C THR A 126 -5.24 -9.89 2.82
N VAL A 127 -4.65 -9.06 3.66
CA VAL A 127 -4.65 -9.22 5.12
C VAL A 127 -6.07 -9.11 5.69
N GLY A 128 -6.30 -9.78 6.80
CA GLY A 128 -7.59 -9.80 7.52
C GLY A 128 -8.43 -11.03 7.20
N GLN A 129 -9.62 -11.04 7.76
CA GLN A 129 -10.59 -12.10 7.54
C GLN A 129 -11.54 -11.73 6.41
N LEU A 130 -11.80 -12.67 5.49
CA LEU A 130 -12.83 -12.51 4.47
C LEU A 130 -14.21 -12.51 5.15
N GLN A 131 -14.84 -11.34 5.20
CA GLN A 131 -16.16 -11.16 5.82
C GLN A 131 -17.29 -11.53 4.87
N ARG A 132 -17.13 -11.16 3.58
CA ARG A 132 -18.17 -11.34 2.57
C ARG A 132 -17.56 -11.48 1.18
N GLN A 133 -18.21 -12.31 0.35
CA GLN A 133 -17.95 -12.46 -1.07
C GLN A 133 -19.27 -12.40 -1.83
N TRP A 134 -19.33 -11.63 -2.94
CA TRP A 134 -20.55 -11.54 -3.77
C TRP A 134 -20.20 -11.19 -5.21
N GLN A 135 -21.18 -11.30 -6.08
CA GLN A 135 -21.08 -10.93 -7.49
C GLN A 135 -22.07 -9.82 -7.80
N GLN A 136 -21.64 -8.84 -8.55
CA GLN A 136 -22.46 -7.72 -8.99
C GLN A 136 -21.84 -7.10 -10.24
N ASP A 137 -22.66 -6.70 -11.20
CA ASP A 137 -22.27 -5.96 -12.41
C ASP A 137 -21.08 -6.56 -13.16
N GLY A 138 -21.06 -7.90 -13.30
CA GLY A 138 -19.99 -8.64 -13.99
C GLY A 138 -18.66 -8.71 -13.23
N ARG A 139 -18.66 -8.36 -11.96
CA ARG A 139 -17.49 -8.41 -11.07
C ARG A 139 -17.74 -9.33 -9.89
N GLN A 140 -16.66 -9.88 -9.35
CA GLN A 140 -16.64 -10.61 -8.08
C GLN A 140 -15.96 -9.74 -7.04
N PHE A 141 -16.61 -9.57 -5.90
CA PHE A 141 -16.19 -8.73 -4.79
C PHE A 141 -15.79 -9.56 -3.58
N PHE A 142 -14.81 -9.04 -2.83
CA PHE A 142 -14.25 -9.64 -1.64
C PHE A 142 -14.09 -8.55 -0.58
N HIS A 143 -14.74 -8.70 0.56
CA HIS A 143 -14.64 -7.77 1.67
C HIS A 143 -13.80 -8.37 2.78
N TYR A 144 -12.68 -7.75 3.07
CA TYR A 144 -11.74 -8.14 4.12
C TYR A 144 -11.72 -7.11 5.24
N LYS A 145 -11.52 -7.59 6.48
CA LYS A 145 -11.41 -6.73 7.66
C LYS A 145 -10.44 -7.35 8.67
N THR A 146 -9.59 -6.53 9.26
CA THR A 146 -8.73 -6.95 10.37
C THR A 146 -9.44 -6.77 11.71
N SER A 147 -9.26 -7.73 12.62
CA SER A 147 -9.75 -7.61 14.01
C SER A 147 -8.84 -6.74 14.87
N ASN A 148 -7.55 -6.70 14.56
CA ASN A 148 -6.54 -5.93 15.27
C ASN A 148 -5.86 -4.93 14.33
N LYS A 149 -5.14 -3.97 14.90
CA LYS A 149 -4.26 -3.10 14.13
C LYS A 149 -3.09 -3.91 13.55
N VAL A 150 -2.80 -3.70 12.28
CA VAL A 150 -1.73 -4.34 11.52
C VAL A 150 -0.77 -3.30 10.98
N ALA A 151 0.47 -3.68 10.71
CA ALA A 151 1.42 -2.81 10.02
C ALA A 151 0.91 -2.52 8.60
N LEU A 152 1.23 -1.35 8.05
CA LEU A 152 0.74 -0.93 6.73
C LEU A 152 1.50 -1.58 5.56
N GLN A 153 2.51 -2.39 5.84
CA GLN A 153 3.21 -3.21 4.84
C GLN A 153 2.32 -4.38 4.39
N LEU A 154 1.32 -4.06 3.60
CA LEU A 154 0.27 -4.99 3.17
C LEU A 154 0.27 -5.12 1.66
N ALA A 155 0.06 -6.37 1.18
CA ALA A 155 -0.15 -6.62 -0.23
C ALA A 155 -1.60 -6.99 -0.54
N MET A 156 -2.06 -6.55 -1.71
CA MET A 156 -3.29 -7.01 -2.35
C MET A 156 -2.93 -7.85 -3.56
N ILE A 157 -3.34 -9.11 -3.55
CA ILE A 157 -2.93 -10.09 -4.55
C ILE A 157 -4.16 -10.61 -5.27
N SER A 158 -4.13 -10.69 -6.59
CA SER A 158 -5.14 -11.39 -7.37
C SER A 158 -4.51 -12.40 -8.30
N ALA A 159 -5.09 -13.58 -8.37
CA ALA A 159 -4.75 -14.59 -9.38
C ALA A 159 -5.84 -15.67 -9.44
N GLN A 160 -5.72 -16.53 -10.45
CA GLN A 160 -6.44 -17.80 -10.42
C GLN A 160 -5.66 -18.73 -9.48
N PHE A 161 -6.20 -18.96 -8.29
CA PHE A 161 -5.58 -19.84 -7.30
C PHE A 161 -6.27 -21.20 -7.23
N ALA A 162 -5.48 -22.26 -7.08
CA ALA A 162 -5.94 -23.50 -6.48
C ALA A 162 -5.76 -23.38 -4.95
N ILE A 163 -6.86 -23.53 -4.21
CA ILE A 163 -6.88 -23.32 -2.76
C ILE A 163 -6.92 -24.66 -2.05
N LYS A 164 -6.04 -24.85 -1.07
CA LYS A 164 -6.13 -25.95 -0.12
C LYS A 164 -6.40 -25.37 1.25
N GLU A 165 -7.35 -25.98 1.96
CA GLU A 165 -7.72 -25.59 3.31
C GLU A 165 -7.36 -26.70 4.29
N ALA A 166 -6.90 -26.31 5.46
CA ALA A 166 -6.63 -27.18 6.58
C ALA A 166 -6.97 -26.44 7.89
N ARG A 167 -7.18 -27.21 8.96
CA ARG A 167 -7.35 -26.65 10.30
C ARG A 167 -6.40 -27.38 11.25
N HIS A 168 -5.62 -26.61 12.00
CA HIS A 168 -4.71 -27.15 13.00
C HIS A 168 -4.76 -26.32 14.28
N ASN A 169 -4.97 -26.98 15.43
CA ASN A 169 -5.06 -26.34 16.74
C ASN A 169 -5.97 -25.10 16.79
N GLY A 170 -7.15 -25.18 16.13
CA GLY A 170 -8.11 -24.08 16.08
C GLY A 170 -7.79 -22.97 15.07
N VAL A 171 -6.65 -23.05 14.37
CA VAL A 171 -6.25 -22.11 13.33
C VAL A 171 -6.64 -22.64 11.96
N ASP A 172 -7.36 -21.84 11.19
CA ASP A 172 -7.71 -22.12 9.80
C ASP A 172 -6.54 -21.72 8.90
N ILE A 173 -6.03 -22.66 8.12
CA ILE A 173 -4.89 -22.49 7.21
C ILE A 173 -5.40 -22.56 5.78
N ARG A 174 -5.09 -21.56 4.97
CA ARG A 174 -5.37 -21.56 3.52
C ARG A 174 -4.08 -21.43 2.74
N LEU A 175 -3.83 -22.40 1.87
CA LEU A 175 -2.70 -22.38 0.94
C LEU A 175 -3.21 -22.02 -0.46
N TYR A 176 -2.75 -20.89 -0.95
CA TYR A 176 -3.01 -20.42 -2.30
C TYR A 176 -1.83 -20.78 -3.21
N ARG A 177 -2.07 -21.48 -4.29
CA ARG A 177 -1.03 -21.88 -5.23
C ARG A 177 -1.49 -21.70 -6.68
N SER A 178 -0.55 -21.62 -7.61
CA SER A 178 -0.87 -21.68 -9.03
C SER A 178 -1.62 -22.97 -9.36
N PRO A 179 -2.69 -22.92 -10.14
CA PRO A 179 -3.29 -24.11 -10.68
C PRO A 179 -2.26 -24.82 -11.59
N LYS A 180 -2.22 -26.15 -11.52
CA LYS A 180 -1.42 -26.94 -12.44
C LYS A 180 -2.17 -27.10 -13.75
#